data_bfd9a4418875105c780a960442da07c8
#
_entry.id   bfd9a4418875105c780a960442da07c8
#
_cell.length_a   1.000
_cell.length_b   1.000
_cell.length_c   1.000
_cell.angle_alpha   90.00
_cell.angle_beta   90.00
_cell.angle_gamma   90.00
#
_symmetry.space_group_name_H-M   'P 1'
#
loop_
_entity.id
_entity.type
_entity.pdbx_description
1 polymer ?
#
loop_
_entity_poly.entity_id
_entity_poly.type
_entity_poly.pdbx_seq_one_letter_code
_entity_poly.pdbx_strand_id
1 'polypeptide(L)'
;MGAQGTFEGNLMSDIYPNEGRGRAVLGALIAFGLIAGGWALGAQIKATRLGDRYVTVKGLVERTVKSDLAVWPITYKETGDELSGVSTKTEADKKIVLDFLAAQGVQPGEIELGLIRVIDTQANEYGGGNRAPHRYIVEQQITVRTGRVDQVAAATQKTMQLLQKGIVMNSNPGQGVSYKFTGLNSIKPDMITEATRNARAAADRFASDSGSRVGAIRQANQGVFSILPADQGGEAGEGGEMVGAFAADSSLMKTVRVVTTVEYYLEK
;
A
#
# COMPACT_ATOMS: atom_id res chain seq x y z
N MET A 1 84.21 -11.62 -90.78
CA MET A 1 84.20 -10.31 -90.21
C MET A 1 83.07 -10.23 -89.23
N GLY A 2 83.38 -9.98 -87.98
CA GLY A 2 82.64 -9.41 -86.93
C GLY A 2 81.48 -10.21 -86.39
N ALA A 3 81.62 -10.94 -85.35
CA ALA A 3 81.73 -10.74 -83.91
C ALA A 3 80.53 -9.98 -83.31
N GLN A 4 79.95 -10.45 -82.44
CA GLN A 4 79.72 -10.11 -81.04
C GLN A 4 78.45 -10.72 -80.49
N GLY A 5 78.68 -11.44 -79.48
CA GLY A 5 77.69 -11.98 -78.60
C GLY A 5 77.08 -10.94 -77.66
N THR A 6 75.99 -11.25 -77.12
CA THR A 6 75.53 -10.66 -75.86
C THR A 6 74.87 -11.71 -74.98
N PHE A 7 75.60 -12.05 -73.96
CA PHE A 7 75.13 -12.69 -72.73
C PHE A 7 74.56 -11.61 -71.86
N GLU A 8 73.31 -11.72 -71.54
CA GLU A 8 72.73 -11.13 -70.35
C GLU A 8 71.44 -11.88 -70.15
N GLY A 9 71.24 -12.67 -69.13
CA GLY A 9 71.24 -12.36 -67.77
C GLY A 9 69.88 -12.63 -67.29
N ASN A 10 69.57 -13.89 -67.05
CA ASN A 10 68.31 -14.25 -66.38
C ASN A 10 68.65 -14.83 -64.98
N LEU A 11 68.98 -13.94 -64.06
CA LEU A 11 69.41 -14.27 -62.70
C LEU A 11 68.70 -13.41 -61.66
N MET A 12 67.40 -13.16 -61.83
CA MET A 12 66.67 -12.37 -60.86
C MET A 12 65.21 -12.78 -60.63
N SER A 13 64.89 -14.07 -60.88
CA SER A 13 63.51 -14.55 -60.61
C SER A 13 63.36 -15.56 -59.47
N ASP A 14 64.45 -15.89 -58.77
CA ASP A 14 64.42 -16.99 -57.79
C ASP A 14 64.48 -16.54 -56.27
N ILE A 15 64.25 -15.25 -55.93
CA ILE A 15 64.40 -14.80 -54.57
C ILE A 15 63.02 -14.61 -53.80
N TYR A 16 61.86 -14.73 -54.42
CA TYR A 16 60.56 -14.60 -53.74
C TYR A 16 59.58 -15.77 -53.98
N PRO A 17 59.91 -16.98 -53.51
CA PRO A 17 58.88 -18.01 -53.43
C PRO A 17 58.25 -18.01 -52.06
N ASN A 18 57.09 -17.48 -51.92
CA ASN A 18 56.16 -17.79 -50.80
C ASN A 18 55.46 -16.63 -50.06
N GLU A 19 55.66 -15.37 -50.42
CA GLU A 19 54.91 -14.30 -49.76
C GLU A 19 53.38 -14.37 -49.94
N GLY A 20 52.94 -14.86 -51.09
CA GLY A 20 51.48 -15.00 -51.37
C GLY A 20 50.79 -16.10 -50.57
N ARG A 21 51.49 -17.21 -50.28
CA ARG A 21 50.94 -18.29 -49.47
C ARG A 21 50.85 -17.93 -48.02
N GLY A 22 51.84 -17.20 -47.45
CA GLY A 22 51.80 -16.71 -46.05
C GLY A 22 50.67 -15.71 -45.82
N ARG A 23 50.45 -14.79 -46.73
CA ARG A 23 49.34 -13.83 -46.66
C ARG A 23 47.99 -14.51 -46.81
N ALA A 24 47.85 -15.50 -47.67
CA ALA A 24 46.61 -16.28 -47.79
C ALA A 24 46.31 -17.12 -46.53
N VAL A 25 47.31 -17.72 -45.89
CA VAL A 25 47.16 -18.47 -44.64
C VAL A 25 46.77 -17.52 -43.48
N LEU A 26 47.42 -16.35 -43.41
CA LEU A 26 47.07 -15.34 -42.40
C LEU A 26 45.63 -14.84 -42.60
N GLY A 27 45.20 -14.55 -43.81
CA GLY A 27 43.83 -14.16 -44.13
C GLY A 27 42.83 -15.26 -43.79
N ALA A 28 43.14 -16.53 -44.06
CA ALA A 28 42.26 -17.64 -43.69
C ALA A 28 42.14 -17.83 -42.16
N LEU A 29 43.23 -17.64 -41.41
CA LEU A 29 43.18 -17.71 -39.92
C LEU A 29 42.38 -16.58 -39.32
N ILE A 30 42.51 -15.36 -39.86
CA ILE A 30 41.71 -14.20 -39.41
C ILE A 30 40.22 -14.44 -39.73
N ALA A 31 39.89 -14.89 -40.93
CA ALA A 31 38.52 -15.20 -41.33
C ALA A 31 37.91 -16.31 -40.45
N PHE A 32 38.67 -17.37 -40.16
CA PHE A 32 38.23 -18.44 -39.24
C PHE A 32 38.02 -17.93 -37.82
N GLY A 33 38.92 -17.09 -37.31
CA GLY A 33 38.78 -16.45 -36.00
C GLY A 33 37.54 -15.56 -35.88
N LEU A 34 37.23 -14.79 -36.93
CA LEU A 34 36.04 -13.94 -36.97
C LEU A 34 34.74 -14.77 -37.07
N ILE A 35 34.74 -15.85 -37.86
CA ILE A 35 33.57 -16.76 -37.97
C ILE A 35 33.35 -17.50 -36.65
N ALA A 36 34.41 -18.04 -36.05
CA ALA A 36 34.31 -18.74 -34.74
C ALA A 36 33.89 -17.79 -33.60
N GLY A 37 34.45 -16.58 -33.58
CA GLY A 37 34.09 -15.54 -32.63
C GLY A 37 32.66 -15.07 -32.84
N GLY A 38 32.22 -14.83 -34.05
CA GLY A 38 30.86 -14.45 -34.40
C GLY A 38 29.83 -15.55 -34.03
N TRP A 39 30.20 -16.81 -34.27
CA TRP A 39 29.35 -17.96 -33.89
C TRP A 39 29.25 -18.10 -32.36
N ALA A 40 30.35 -17.95 -31.62
CA ALA A 40 30.38 -18.01 -30.17
C ALA A 40 29.56 -16.86 -29.56
N LEU A 41 29.69 -15.62 -30.06
CA LEU A 41 28.88 -14.47 -29.64
C LEU A 41 27.41 -14.66 -29.99
N GLY A 42 27.10 -15.16 -31.18
CA GLY A 42 25.72 -15.44 -31.59
C GLY A 42 25.06 -16.55 -30.73
N ALA A 43 25.82 -17.57 -30.35
CA ALA A 43 25.34 -18.61 -29.45
C ALA A 43 25.06 -18.06 -28.02
N GLN A 44 25.91 -17.20 -27.50
CA GLN A 44 25.72 -16.50 -26.23
C GLN A 44 24.46 -15.61 -26.23
N ILE A 45 24.28 -14.82 -27.29
CA ILE A 45 23.08 -13.94 -27.42
C ILE A 45 21.80 -14.76 -27.57
N LYS A 46 21.84 -15.90 -28.24
CA LYS A 46 20.70 -16.82 -28.31
C LYS A 46 20.38 -17.45 -26.95
N ALA A 47 21.39 -17.83 -26.21
CA ALA A 47 21.21 -18.41 -24.85
C ALA A 47 20.57 -17.41 -23.89
N THR A 48 20.99 -16.14 -23.94
CA THR A 48 20.40 -15.08 -23.09
C THR A 48 18.96 -14.75 -23.47
N ARG A 49 18.62 -14.71 -24.76
CA ARG A 49 17.23 -14.44 -25.22
C ARG A 49 16.26 -15.60 -24.98
N LEU A 50 16.73 -16.83 -25.00
CA LEU A 50 15.91 -18.02 -24.71
C LEU A 50 15.72 -18.25 -23.21
N GLY A 51 16.65 -17.76 -22.37
CA GLY A 51 16.58 -17.84 -20.92
C GLY A 51 15.68 -16.78 -20.26
N ASP A 52 15.19 -15.79 -21.02
CA ASP A 52 14.45 -14.66 -20.47
C ASP A 52 12.92 -14.77 -20.69
N ARG A 53 12.41 -16.02 -20.81
CA ARG A 53 10.96 -16.24 -20.80
C ARG A 53 10.47 -16.26 -19.37
N TYR A 54 9.56 -15.38 -19.05
CA TYR A 54 8.94 -15.32 -17.74
C TYR A 54 7.45 -14.99 -17.83
N VAL A 55 6.72 -15.30 -16.79
CA VAL A 55 5.33 -14.92 -16.60
C VAL A 55 5.21 -14.06 -15.36
N THR A 56 4.51 -12.95 -15.47
CA THR A 56 4.17 -12.08 -14.32
C THR A 56 2.75 -12.39 -13.88
N VAL A 57 2.60 -12.77 -12.64
CA VAL A 57 1.30 -13.11 -12.05
C VAL A 57 1.07 -12.34 -10.76
N LYS A 58 -0.20 -12.16 -10.42
CA LYS A 58 -0.60 -11.54 -9.16
C LYS A 58 -1.35 -12.56 -8.31
N GLY A 59 -0.93 -12.71 -7.06
CA GLY A 59 -1.67 -13.45 -6.04
C GLY A 59 -2.40 -12.48 -5.14
N LEU A 60 -3.71 -12.59 -5.08
CA LEU A 60 -4.59 -11.80 -4.21
C LEU A 60 -5.02 -12.66 -3.03
N VAL A 61 -5.03 -12.07 -1.84
CA VAL A 61 -5.68 -12.61 -0.64
C VAL A 61 -6.47 -11.50 0.04
N GLU A 62 -7.67 -11.85 0.43
CA GLU A 62 -8.56 -11.02 1.24
C GLU A 62 -8.99 -11.81 2.47
N ARG A 63 -8.98 -11.15 3.62
CA ARG A 63 -9.42 -11.76 4.88
C ARG A 63 -10.30 -10.80 5.64
N THR A 64 -11.52 -11.20 5.92
CA THR A 64 -12.43 -10.43 6.79
C THR A 64 -12.03 -10.64 8.24
N VAL A 65 -11.80 -9.55 8.95
CA VAL A 65 -11.43 -9.51 10.35
C VAL A 65 -12.33 -8.56 11.11
N LYS A 66 -12.49 -8.79 12.39
CA LYS A 66 -13.19 -7.88 13.28
C LYS A 66 -12.19 -6.87 13.84
N SER A 67 -12.59 -5.61 13.94
CA SER A 67 -11.81 -4.57 14.62
C SER A 67 -11.56 -4.96 16.08
N ASP A 68 -10.40 -4.61 16.59
CA ASP A 68 -9.94 -4.93 17.95
C ASP A 68 -9.76 -3.69 18.82
N LEU A 69 -10.03 -2.51 18.27
CA LEU A 69 -9.95 -1.22 18.97
C LEU A 69 -11.09 -0.32 18.52
N ALA A 70 -11.87 0.19 19.46
CA ALA A 70 -12.83 1.26 19.27
C ALA A 70 -12.30 2.56 19.86
N VAL A 71 -12.41 3.64 19.09
CA VAL A 71 -12.13 5.01 19.55
C VAL A 71 -13.40 5.81 19.32
N TRP A 72 -14.01 6.26 20.41
CA TRP A 72 -15.27 6.99 20.38
C TRP A 72 -15.11 8.37 21.00
N PRO A 73 -14.94 9.43 20.21
CA PRO A 73 -14.96 10.80 20.67
C PRO A 73 -16.41 11.24 20.90
N ILE A 74 -16.74 11.66 22.12
CA ILE A 74 -17.99 12.26 22.50
C ILE A 74 -17.73 13.73 22.75
N THR A 75 -18.18 14.58 21.84
CA THR A 75 -18.02 16.04 21.97
C THR A 75 -19.37 16.67 22.23
N TYR A 76 -19.46 17.46 23.27
CA TYR A 76 -20.66 18.22 23.61
C TYR A 76 -20.34 19.69 23.82
N LYS A 77 -21.38 20.54 23.69
CA LYS A 77 -21.25 21.99 23.73
C LYS A 77 -22.28 22.58 24.68
N GLU A 78 -21.83 23.59 25.44
CA GLU A 78 -22.66 24.45 26.22
C GLU A 78 -22.49 25.91 25.80
N THR A 79 -23.57 26.68 25.89
CA THR A 79 -23.59 28.09 25.48
C THR A 79 -24.23 28.95 26.53
N GLY A 80 -23.80 30.19 26.63
CA GLY A 80 -24.39 31.18 27.55
C GLY A 80 -23.65 32.51 27.52
N ASP A 81 -24.15 33.46 28.28
CA ASP A 81 -23.62 34.83 28.31
C ASP A 81 -22.70 35.06 29.51
N GLU A 82 -22.70 34.16 30.49
CA GLU A 82 -21.83 34.20 31.65
C GLU A 82 -20.97 32.94 31.72
N LEU A 83 -19.64 33.14 31.66
CA LEU A 83 -18.68 32.05 31.59
C LEU A 83 -18.73 31.11 32.80
N SER A 84 -18.95 31.64 34.01
CA SER A 84 -19.07 30.86 35.23
C SER A 84 -20.25 29.88 35.20
N GLY A 85 -21.40 30.35 34.70
CA GLY A 85 -22.60 29.53 34.53
C GLY A 85 -22.41 28.42 33.50
N VAL A 86 -21.83 28.77 32.36
CA VAL A 86 -21.52 27.79 31.27
C VAL A 86 -20.53 26.74 31.77
N SER A 87 -19.48 27.15 32.50
CA SER A 87 -18.49 26.24 33.06
C SER A 87 -19.10 25.27 34.06
N THR A 88 -19.94 25.75 34.97
CA THR A 88 -20.63 24.90 35.96
C THR A 88 -21.52 23.87 35.27
N LYS A 89 -22.25 24.27 34.21
CA LYS A 89 -23.10 23.38 33.42
C LYS A 89 -22.26 22.34 32.67
N THR A 90 -21.17 22.75 32.05
CA THR A 90 -20.24 21.83 31.35
C THR A 90 -19.72 20.74 32.29
N GLU A 91 -19.38 21.08 33.55
CA GLU A 91 -18.95 20.11 34.55
C GLU A 91 -20.07 19.14 34.95
N ALA A 92 -21.31 19.65 35.11
CA ALA A 92 -22.47 18.80 35.38
C ALA A 92 -22.73 17.82 34.22
N ASP A 93 -22.63 18.29 32.97
CA ASP A 93 -22.80 17.50 31.77
C ASP A 93 -21.71 16.43 31.62
N LYS A 94 -20.46 16.78 31.96
CA LYS A 94 -19.35 15.81 32.02
C LYS A 94 -19.73 14.64 32.96
N LYS A 95 -20.28 14.91 34.13
CA LYS A 95 -20.70 13.86 35.06
C LYS A 95 -21.77 12.97 34.44
N ILE A 96 -22.77 13.56 33.77
CA ILE A 96 -23.84 12.81 33.09
C ILE A 96 -23.27 11.87 32.02
N VAL A 97 -22.32 12.34 31.23
CA VAL A 97 -21.66 11.53 30.20
C VAL A 97 -20.84 10.40 30.83
N LEU A 98 -20.06 10.69 31.87
CA LEU A 98 -19.28 9.67 32.59
C LEU A 98 -20.19 8.60 33.25
N ASP A 99 -21.27 9.01 33.87
CA ASP A 99 -22.27 8.10 34.48
C ASP A 99 -22.92 7.20 33.40
N PHE A 100 -23.24 7.78 32.25
CA PHE A 100 -23.74 7.01 31.09
C PHE A 100 -22.71 5.97 30.64
N LEU A 101 -21.46 6.36 30.45
CA LEU A 101 -20.38 5.45 30.01
C LEU A 101 -20.17 4.32 31.05
N ALA A 102 -20.17 4.65 32.34
CA ALA A 102 -20.08 3.66 33.42
C ALA A 102 -21.26 2.67 33.38
N ALA A 103 -22.49 3.17 33.15
CA ALA A 103 -23.68 2.33 32.99
C ALA A 103 -23.62 1.41 31.78
N GLN A 104 -22.88 1.80 30.70
CA GLN A 104 -22.58 0.93 29.57
C GLN A 104 -21.37 0.01 29.82
N GLY A 105 -20.76 0.04 31.02
CA GLY A 105 -19.66 -0.81 31.46
C GLY A 105 -18.28 -0.36 30.98
N VAL A 106 -18.13 0.86 30.46
CA VAL A 106 -16.83 1.44 30.14
C VAL A 106 -16.04 1.68 31.41
N GLN A 107 -14.79 1.22 31.47
CA GLN A 107 -13.93 1.38 32.64
C GLN A 107 -13.30 2.77 32.69
N PRO A 108 -13.02 3.34 33.86
CA PRO A 108 -12.36 4.65 33.97
C PRO A 108 -11.03 4.75 33.25
N GLY A 109 -10.24 3.66 33.17
CA GLY A 109 -8.97 3.61 32.47
C GLY A 109 -9.10 3.62 30.94
N GLU A 110 -10.31 3.49 30.39
CA GLU A 110 -10.59 3.54 28.96
C GLU A 110 -11.12 4.92 28.53
N ILE A 111 -11.26 5.85 29.48
CA ILE A 111 -11.80 7.19 29.28
C ILE A 111 -10.65 8.19 29.33
N GLU A 112 -10.50 8.95 28.25
CA GLU A 112 -9.57 10.05 28.13
C GLU A 112 -10.35 11.37 28.08
N LEU A 113 -10.07 12.27 29.02
CA LEU A 113 -10.67 13.61 29.03
C LEU A 113 -9.85 14.52 28.10
N GLY A 114 -10.49 15.00 27.05
CA GLY A 114 -9.89 15.95 26.11
C GLY A 114 -9.85 17.36 26.65
N LEU A 115 -9.24 18.25 25.87
CA LEU A 115 -9.17 19.68 26.21
C LEU A 115 -10.53 20.33 26.18
N ILE A 116 -10.76 21.25 27.11
CA ILE A 116 -11.89 22.17 27.09
C ILE A 116 -11.54 23.32 26.17
N ARG A 117 -12.40 23.59 25.20
CA ARG A 117 -12.27 24.72 24.27
C ARG A 117 -13.35 25.77 24.61
N VAL A 118 -12.90 26.99 24.88
CA VAL A 118 -13.79 28.12 25.13
C VAL A 118 -13.66 29.10 23.95
N ILE A 119 -14.78 29.49 23.39
CA ILE A 119 -14.89 30.47 22.31
C ILE A 119 -15.67 31.66 22.85
N ASP A 120 -15.07 32.85 22.91
CA ASP A 120 -15.76 34.12 23.12
C ASP A 120 -16.14 34.70 21.74
N THR A 121 -17.41 34.66 21.42
CA THR A 121 -17.93 35.09 20.11
C THR A 121 -17.81 36.62 19.91
N GLN A 122 -17.66 37.40 21.00
CA GLN A 122 -17.49 38.84 20.93
C GLN A 122 -16.01 39.27 20.79
N ALA A 123 -15.07 38.41 21.13
CA ALA A 123 -13.64 38.67 20.97
C ALA A 123 -13.15 38.45 19.52
N ASN A 124 -14.01 37.97 18.61
CA ASN A 124 -13.65 37.67 17.24
C ASN A 124 -13.78 38.94 16.38
N GLU A 125 -12.70 39.66 16.17
CA GLU A 125 -12.63 40.92 15.37
C GLU A 125 -13.03 40.74 13.90
N TYR A 126 -13.01 39.48 13.37
CA TYR A 126 -13.33 39.15 11.97
C TYR A 126 -14.73 38.54 11.77
N GLY A 127 -15.57 38.50 12.82
CA GLY A 127 -16.93 37.97 12.73
C GLY A 127 -17.87 38.94 12.03
N GLY A 128 -17.89 38.90 10.72
CA GLY A 128 -18.82 39.75 9.91
C GLY A 128 -20.28 39.47 10.25
N GLY A 129 -20.93 40.40 10.90
CA GLY A 129 -22.38 40.71 10.78
C GLY A 129 -23.38 39.78 11.49
N ASN A 130 -23.04 38.58 11.89
CA ASN A 130 -23.97 37.67 12.55
C ASN A 130 -23.55 37.47 14.03
N ARG A 131 -24.13 38.24 14.93
CA ARG A 131 -23.93 38.04 16.37
C ARG A 131 -24.47 36.67 16.77
N ALA A 132 -23.60 35.79 17.25
CA ALA A 132 -24.03 34.55 17.89
C ALA A 132 -25.01 34.89 19.03
N PRO A 133 -26.04 34.08 19.25
CA PRO A 133 -27.08 34.38 20.27
C PRO A 133 -26.49 34.41 21.67
N HIS A 134 -25.34 33.75 21.91
CA HIS A 134 -24.64 33.71 23.20
C HIS A 134 -23.18 34.10 23.05
N ARG A 135 -22.62 34.72 24.09
CA ARG A 135 -21.26 35.19 24.13
C ARG A 135 -20.22 34.04 24.21
N TYR A 136 -20.46 33.09 25.09
CA TYR A 136 -19.51 31.99 25.33
C TYR A 136 -20.06 30.69 24.79
N ILE A 137 -19.18 29.96 24.10
CA ILE A 137 -19.38 28.58 23.66
C ILE A 137 -18.27 27.75 24.32
N VAL A 138 -18.63 26.79 25.16
CA VAL A 138 -17.70 25.85 25.77
C VAL A 138 -17.93 24.50 25.14
N GLU A 139 -16.86 23.94 24.61
CA GLU A 139 -16.84 22.63 23.95
C GLU A 139 -15.91 21.70 24.75
N GLN A 140 -16.39 20.54 25.10
CA GLN A 140 -15.59 19.51 25.78
C GLN A 140 -15.70 18.19 25.03
N GLN A 141 -14.56 17.48 24.95
CA GLN A 141 -14.48 16.16 24.35
C GLN A 141 -14.09 15.13 25.41
N ILE A 142 -14.79 14.00 25.40
CA ILE A 142 -14.46 12.79 26.15
C ILE A 142 -14.23 11.69 25.14
N THR A 143 -13.07 11.02 25.17
CA THR A 143 -12.74 9.96 24.24
C THR A 143 -12.71 8.63 24.96
N VAL A 144 -13.51 7.68 24.49
CA VAL A 144 -13.45 6.28 24.93
C VAL A 144 -12.52 5.52 24.01
N ARG A 145 -11.55 4.80 24.59
CA ARG A 145 -10.62 3.94 23.85
C ARG A 145 -10.61 2.55 24.50
N THR A 146 -11.14 1.57 23.80
CA THR A 146 -11.29 0.21 24.37
C THR A 146 -11.19 -0.87 23.29
N GLY A 147 -10.67 -2.05 23.69
CA GLY A 147 -10.72 -3.28 22.87
C GLY A 147 -12.10 -3.94 22.84
N ARG A 148 -13.05 -3.51 23.68
CA ARG A 148 -14.41 -4.06 23.77
C ARG A 148 -15.33 -3.44 22.73
N VAL A 149 -15.01 -3.66 21.46
CA VAL A 149 -15.65 -3.00 20.31
C VAL A 149 -17.16 -3.20 20.26
N ASP A 150 -17.67 -4.39 20.62
CA ASP A 150 -19.12 -4.68 20.63
C ASP A 150 -19.87 -3.86 21.67
N GLN A 151 -19.22 -3.65 22.81
CA GLN A 151 -19.79 -2.87 23.89
C GLN A 151 -19.97 -1.41 23.47
N VAL A 152 -18.97 -0.84 22.78
CA VAL A 152 -19.08 0.51 22.23
C VAL A 152 -20.15 0.57 21.16
N ALA A 153 -20.23 -0.42 20.26
CA ALA A 153 -21.27 -0.49 19.25
C ALA A 153 -22.68 -0.53 19.86
N ALA A 154 -22.87 -1.27 20.94
CA ALA A 154 -24.13 -1.29 21.67
C ALA A 154 -24.42 0.04 22.43
N ALA A 155 -23.38 0.66 22.99
CA ALA A 155 -23.50 1.93 23.73
C ALA A 155 -23.88 3.09 22.78
N THR A 156 -23.35 3.13 21.57
CA THR A 156 -23.66 4.18 20.59
C THR A 156 -25.13 4.19 20.21
N GLN A 157 -25.79 3.05 20.17
CA GLN A 157 -27.23 2.98 19.90
C GLN A 157 -28.10 3.54 21.05
N LYS A 158 -27.53 3.73 22.23
CA LYS A 158 -28.20 4.28 23.39
C LYS A 158 -27.91 5.76 23.65
N THR A 159 -27.20 6.43 22.76
CA THR A 159 -26.85 7.86 22.87
C THR A 159 -28.06 8.79 22.97
N MET A 160 -29.23 8.35 22.53
CA MET A 160 -30.50 9.06 22.77
C MET A 160 -30.75 9.33 24.26
N GLN A 161 -30.24 8.50 25.18
CA GLN A 161 -30.36 8.73 26.63
C GLN A 161 -29.58 9.98 27.08
N LEU A 162 -28.46 10.31 26.42
CA LEU A 162 -27.74 11.56 26.69
C LEU A 162 -28.53 12.78 26.21
N LEU A 163 -29.12 12.69 25.01
CA LEU A 163 -29.97 13.76 24.47
C LEU A 163 -31.20 14.02 25.42
N GLN A 164 -31.83 12.96 25.93
CA GLN A 164 -32.93 13.06 26.89
C GLN A 164 -32.51 13.74 28.22
N LYS A 165 -31.23 13.67 28.57
CA LYS A 165 -30.65 14.34 29.73
C LYS A 165 -30.17 15.77 29.43
N GLY A 166 -30.43 16.27 28.21
CA GLY A 166 -30.10 17.62 27.78
C GLY A 166 -28.69 17.78 27.19
N ILE A 167 -27.93 16.69 27.00
CA ILE A 167 -26.60 16.77 26.41
C ILE A 167 -26.69 16.96 24.89
N VAL A 168 -26.26 18.11 24.41
CA VAL A 168 -26.21 18.41 22.98
C VAL A 168 -24.85 17.93 22.39
N MET A 169 -24.89 16.74 21.82
CA MET A 169 -23.69 16.18 21.16
C MET A 169 -23.45 16.83 19.81
N ASN A 170 -22.17 17.09 19.53
CA ASN A 170 -21.74 17.58 18.24
C ASN A 170 -21.69 16.40 17.24
N SER A 171 -22.52 16.47 16.19
CA SER A 171 -22.62 15.42 15.17
C SER A 171 -21.89 15.82 13.88
N ASN A 172 -20.66 16.31 13.96
CA ASN A 172 -19.88 16.59 12.77
C ASN A 172 -19.57 15.30 11.99
N PRO A 173 -19.67 15.29 10.66
CA PRO A 173 -19.21 14.18 9.84
C PRO A 173 -17.74 13.87 10.17
N GLY A 174 -17.46 12.62 10.54
CA GLY A 174 -16.11 12.18 10.96
C GLY A 174 -15.86 12.14 12.48
N GLN A 175 -16.78 12.61 13.31
CA GLN A 175 -16.70 12.50 14.78
C GLN A 175 -17.47 11.28 15.35
N GLY A 176 -17.81 10.33 14.51
CA GLY A 176 -18.40 9.06 14.93
C GLY A 176 -17.38 8.12 15.60
N VAL A 177 -17.86 6.93 15.96
CA VAL A 177 -16.96 5.87 16.43
C VAL A 177 -16.04 5.42 15.30
N SER A 178 -14.75 5.34 15.61
CA SER A 178 -13.73 4.77 14.74
C SER A 178 -13.37 3.37 15.24
N TYR A 179 -13.60 2.35 14.43
CA TYR A 179 -13.19 0.97 14.70
C TYR A 179 -11.92 0.64 13.92
N LYS A 180 -10.88 0.22 14.62
CA LYS A 180 -9.56 -0.07 14.05
C LYS A 180 -9.20 -1.53 14.28
N PHE A 181 -8.51 -2.10 13.30
CA PHE A 181 -7.86 -3.40 13.42
C PHE A 181 -6.36 -3.18 13.58
N THR A 182 -5.83 -3.52 14.76
CA THR A 182 -4.41 -3.32 15.11
C THR A 182 -3.61 -4.62 14.97
N GLY A 183 -4.28 -5.77 14.87
CA GLY A 183 -3.70 -7.10 14.83
C GLY A 183 -3.07 -7.50 13.48
N LEU A 184 -2.82 -6.56 12.56
CA LEU A 184 -2.30 -6.87 11.22
C LEU A 184 -1.03 -7.73 11.24
N ASN A 185 -0.09 -7.45 12.15
CA ASN A 185 1.19 -8.15 12.23
C ASN A 185 1.04 -9.65 12.53
N SER A 186 -0.03 -10.06 13.23
CA SER A 186 -0.29 -11.47 13.54
C SER A 186 -0.75 -12.29 12.35
N ILE A 187 -1.48 -11.67 11.39
CA ILE A 187 -2.03 -12.37 10.21
C ILE A 187 -1.19 -12.18 8.94
N LYS A 188 -0.29 -11.20 8.97
CA LYS A 188 0.55 -10.83 7.81
C LYS A 188 1.36 -11.98 7.23
N PRO A 189 2.08 -12.82 8.01
CA PRO A 189 2.88 -13.92 7.46
C PRO A 189 2.02 -14.94 6.71
N ASP A 190 0.87 -15.31 7.28
CA ASP A 190 -0.04 -16.27 6.69
C ASP A 190 -0.63 -15.75 5.37
N MET A 191 -1.03 -14.47 5.34
CA MET A 191 -1.57 -13.83 4.14
C MET A 191 -0.53 -13.75 3.03
N ILE A 192 0.73 -13.45 3.34
CA ILE A 192 1.83 -13.44 2.34
C ILE A 192 2.03 -14.84 1.77
N THR A 193 2.07 -15.86 2.63
CA THR A 193 2.22 -17.25 2.20
C THR A 193 1.09 -17.67 1.26
N GLU A 194 -0.14 -17.34 1.62
CA GLU A 194 -1.32 -17.64 0.82
C GLU A 194 -1.31 -16.87 -0.53
N ALA A 195 -0.96 -15.58 -0.52
CA ALA A 195 -0.85 -14.76 -1.73
C ALA A 195 0.22 -15.31 -2.69
N THR A 196 1.37 -15.73 -2.16
CA THR A 196 2.44 -16.33 -2.97
C THR A 196 1.99 -17.66 -3.55
N ARG A 197 1.25 -18.48 -2.80
CA ARG A 197 0.67 -19.75 -3.29
C ARG A 197 -0.34 -19.49 -4.41
N ASN A 198 -1.21 -18.49 -4.26
CA ASN A 198 -2.18 -18.12 -5.28
C ASN A 198 -1.49 -17.59 -6.55
N ALA A 199 -0.42 -16.79 -6.41
CA ALA A 199 0.41 -16.37 -7.54
C ALA A 199 1.04 -17.57 -8.26
N ARG A 200 1.59 -18.55 -7.53
CA ARG A 200 2.17 -19.77 -8.11
C ARG A 200 1.11 -20.58 -8.87
N ALA A 201 -0.04 -20.78 -8.28
CA ALA A 201 -1.14 -21.50 -8.94
C ALA A 201 -1.61 -20.82 -10.23
N ALA A 202 -1.63 -19.47 -10.26
CA ALA A 202 -1.92 -18.72 -11.47
C ALA A 202 -0.81 -18.93 -12.53
N ALA A 203 0.47 -18.88 -12.13
CA ALA A 203 1.59 -19.11 -13.04
C ALA A 203 1.57 -20.53 -13.64
N ASP A 204 1.27 -21.55 -12.82
CA ASP A 204 1.17 -22.94 -13.27
C ASP A 204 0.07 -23.13 -14.34
N ARG A 205 -1.07 -22.44 -14.21
CA ARG A 205 -2.12 -22.43 -15.23
C ARG A 205 -1.65 -21.81 -16.54
N PHE A 206 -1.04 -20.62 -16.50
CA PHE A 206 -0.49 -19.98 -17.71
C PHE A 206 0.61 -20.83 -18.37
N ALA A 207 1.49 -21.44 -17.59
CA ALA A 207 2.54 -22.29 -18.11
C ALA A 207 1.96 -23.53 -18.81
N SER A 208 0.98 -24.18 -18.18
CA SER A 208 0.29 -25.35 -18.75
C SER A 208 -0.38 -25.02 -20.08
N ASP A 209 -1.11 -23.91 -20.16
CA ASP A 209 -1.81 -23.49 -21.38
C ASP A 209 -0.83 -23.14 -22.54
N SER A 210 0.40 -22.72 -22.19
CA SER A 210 1.46 -22.41 -23.18
C SER A 210 2.38 -23.59 -23.47
N GLY A 211 2.12 -24.78 -22.93
CA GLY A 211 3.00 -25.95 -23.08
C GLY A 211 4.37 -25.80 -22.40
N SER A 212 4.46 -24.98 -21.37
CA SER A 212 5.64 -24.69 -20.58
C SER A 212 5.49 -25.16 -19.14
N ARG A 213 6.56 -25.07 -18.35
CA ARG A 213 6.55 -25.32 -16.89
C ARG A 213 7.00 -24.09 -16.14
N VAL A 214 6.49 -23.92 -14.90
CA VAL A 214 6.93 -22.83 -14.02
C VAL A 214 8.24 -23.21 -13.35
N GLY A 215 9.30 -22.44 -13.64
CA GLY A 215 10.62 -22.57 -13.03
C GLY A 215 10.76 -21.78 -11.72
N ALA A 216 11.96 -21.28 -11.48
CA ALA A 216 12.30 -20.50 -10.29
C ALA A 216 11.65 -19.10 -10.31
N ILE A 217 11.57 -18.47 -9.14
CA ILE A 217 11.16 -17.06 -9.03
C ILE A 217 12.28 -16.19 -9.62
N ARG A 218 11.91 -15.32 -10.55
CA ARG A 218 12.76 -14.27 -11.10
C ARG A 218 12.77 -13.05 -10.20
N GLN A 219 11.58 -12.60 -9.82
CA GLN A 219 11.36 -11.44 -8.96
C GLN A 219 10.05 -11.60 -8.20
N ALA A 220 10.03 -11.15 -6.96
CA ALA A 220 8.82 -11.08 -6.16
C ALA A 220 8.70 -9.70 -5.52
N ASN A 221 7.52 -9.12 -5.61
CA ASN A 221 7.19 -7.85 -5.00
C ASN A 221 5.91 -8.00 -4.19
N GLN A 222 6.02 -7.74 -2.89
CA GLN A 222 4.88 -7.71 -2.00
C GLN A 222 4.25 -6.32 -2.05
N GLY A 223 2.97 -6.24 -2.42
CA GLY A 223 2.21 -5.00 -2.36
C GLY A 223 1.89 -4.56 -0.93
N VAL A 224 1.30 -3.40 -0.82
CA VAL A 224 0.87 -2.82 0.45
C VAL A 224 -0.36 -3.57 0.97
N PHE A 225 -0.42 -3.80 2.28
CA PHE A 225 -1.63 -4.24 2.94
C PHE A 225 -2.61 -3.08 3.04
N SER A 226 -3.83 -3.28 2.55
CA SER A 226 -4.93 -2.33 2.72
C SER A 226 -5.97 -2.91 3.67
N ILE A 227 -6.53 -2.05 4.52
CA ILE A 227 -7.61 -2.39 5.44
C ILE A 227 -8.80 -1.54 5.03
N LEU A 228 -9.86 -2.18 4.59
CA LEU A 228 -11.05 -1.55 4.04
C LEU A 228 -12.27 -1.94 4.87
N PRO A 229 -13.39 -1.19 4.84
CA PRO A 229 -14.67 -1.66 5.36
C PRO A 229 -15.09 -2.95 4.66
N ALA A 230 -15.64 -3.91 5.43
CA ALA A 230 -16.04 -5.20 4.84
C ALA A 230 -17.28 -5.08 3.93
N ASP A 231 -18.09 -4.06 4.12
CA ASP A 231 -19.32 -3.77 3.38
C ASP A 231 -19.08 -2.98 2.07
N GLN A 232 -17.90 -2.41 1.89
CA GLN A 232 -17.49 -1.81 0.64
C GLN A 232 -16.73 -2.86 -0.19
N GLY A 233 -17.47 -3.64 -0.97
CA GLY A 233 -16.91 -4.65 -1.86
C GLY A 233 -15.90 -4.03 -2.84
N GLY A 234 -14.69 -4.50 -2.78
CA GLY A 234 -13.57 -4.66 -3.69
C GLY A 234 -13.29 -3.74 -4.86
N GLU A 235 -13.99 -2.69 -5.10
CA GLU A 235 -13.67 -1.71 -6.16
C GLU A 235 -13.03 -0.43 -5.59
N ALA A 236 -11.85 -0.58 -5.00
CA ALA A 236 -10.94 0.55 -4.87
C ALA A 236 -10.32 0.82 -6.26
N GLY A 237 -11.07 1.52 -7.11
CA GLY A 237 -10.51 2.14 -8.32
C GLY A 237 -9.44 3.13 -7.93
N GLU A 238 -8.42 3.29 -8.77
CA GLU A 238 -7.22 4.12 -8.61
C GLU A 238 -7.45 5.63 -8.32
N GLY A 239 -8.65 6.07 -7.97
CA GLY A 239 -9.02 7.48 -7.76
C GLY A 239 -9.84 7.78 -6.50
N GLY A 240 -10.11 6.81 -5.61
CA GLY A 240 -11.06 6.96 -4.50
C GLY A 240 -10.46 7.19 -3.11
N GLU A 241 -9.24 7.70 -2.98
CA GLU A 241 -8.49 7.72 -1.70
C GLU A 241 -9.09 8.59 -0.59
N MET A 242 -9.88 9.63 -0.87
CA MET A 242 -10.36 10.54 0.18
C MET A 242 -11.74 10.23 0.76
N VAL A 243 -12.66 9.68 -0.02
CA VAL A 243 -14.02 9.38 0.49
C VAL A 243 -14.05 8.05 1.25
N GLY A 244 -13.16 7.12 0.90
CA GLY A 244 -13.03 5.82 1.56
C GLY A 244 -12.46 5.84 2.98
N ALA A 245 -11.62 6.83 3.32
CA ALA A 245 -10.92 6.85 4.61
C ALA A 245 -11.86 7.07 5.81
N PHE A 246 -12.87 7.95 5.68
CA PHE A 246 -13.84 8.18 6.77
C PHE A 246 -14.85 7.04 6.92
N ALA A 247 -15.29 6.47 5.79
CA ALA A 247 -16.17 5.30 5.79
C ALA A 247 -15.43 4.04 6.30
N ALA A 248 -14.12 3.93 6.02
CA ALA A 248 -13.30 2.82 6.46
C ALA A 248 -13.25 2.68 7.98
N ASP A 249 -13.28 3.80 8.72
CA ASP A 249 -13.14 3.80 10.16
C ASP A 249 -14.44 3.45 10.92
N SER A 250 -15.62 3.62 10.30
CA SER A 250 -16.91 3.41 10.97
C SER A 250 -17.40 1.95 10.97
N SER A 251 -16.87 1.10 10.10
CA SER A 251 -17.27 -0.31 10.01
C SER A 251 -16.58 -1.18 11.05
N LEU A 252 -17.36 -1.99 11.79
CA LEU A 252 -16.85 -2.93 12.78
C LEU A 252 -16.05 -4.09 12.15
N MET A 253 -16.48 -4.54 10.97
CA MET A 253 -15.80 -5.58 10.20
C MET A 253 -14.90 -4.94 9.14
N LYS A 254 -13.69 -5.46 9.02
CA LYS A 254 -12.70 -4.98 8.05
C LYS A 254 -12.30 -6.09 7.09
N THR A 255 -12.01 -5.74 5.86
CA THR A 255 -11.35 -6.62 4.90
C THR A 255 -9.89 -6.21 4.78
N VAL A 256 -9.01 -7.10 5.20
CA VAL A 256 -7.56 -6.95 4.98
C VAL A 256 -7.22 -7.58 3.64
N ARG A 257 -6.60 -6.82 2.76
CA ARG A 257 -6.25 -7.22 1.40
C ARG A 257 -4.75 -7.06 1.17
N VAL A 258 -4.16 -8.01 0.46
CA VAL A 258 -2.78 -7.93 -0.05
C VAL A 258 -2.72 -8.50 -1.45
N VAL A 259 -1.90 -7.87 -2.30
CA VAL A 259 -1.58 -8.36 -3.64
C VAL A 259 -0.07 -8.57 -3.71
N THR A 260 0.36 -9.79 -4.05
CA THR A 260 1.75 -10.12 -4.29
C THR A 260 1.96 -10.32 -5.79
N THR A 261 2.89 -9.59 -6.39
CA THR A 261 3.28 -9.75 -7.79
C THR A 261 4.55 -10.59 -7.86
N VAL A 262 4.50 -11.68 -8.61
CA VAL A 262 5.63 -12.61 -8.74
C VAL A 262 5.90 -12.88 -10.23
N GLU A 263 7.17 -12.84 -10.58
CA GLU A 263 7.67 -13.23 -11.89
C GLU A 263 8.36 -14.59 -11.78
N TYR A 264 7.93 -15.53 -12.59
CA TYR A 264 8.50 -16.87 -12.68
C TYR A 264 9.13 -17.10 -14.03
N TYR A 265 10.32 -17.69 -14.07
CA TYR A 265 10.86 -18.20 -15.32
C TYR A 265 9.97 -19.31 -15.88
N LEU A 266 9.88 -19.38 -17.21
CA LEU A 266 9.19 -20.45 -17.93
C LEU A 266 10.22 -21.40 -18.53
N GLU A 267 10.11 -22.67 -18.16
CA GLU A 267 10.89 -23.78 -18.67
C GLU A 267 10.07 -24.55 -19.72
N LYS A 268 10.77 -25.18 -20.69
CA LYS A 268 10.12 -26.01 -21.70
C LYS A 268 9.73 -27.37 -21.13
#